data_5f376fa52e0239f89feddbf2b5afcf89
#
_entry.id   5f376fa52e0239f89feddbf2b5afcf89
#
_cell.length_a   1.000
_cell.length_b   1.000
_cell.length_c   1.000
_cell.angle_alpha   90.00
_cell.angle_beta   90.00
_cell.angle_gamma   90.00
#
_symmetry.space_group_name_H-M   'P 1'
#
loop_
_entity.id
_entity.type
_entity.pdbx_description
1 polymer ?
#
loop_
_entity_poly.entity_id
_entity_poly.type
_entity_poly.pdbx_seq_one_letter_code
_entity_poly.pdbx_strand_id
1 'polypeptide(L)'
;MKAKEFITEGLNHPIICVDVQPEYSGMNDGDENSVFPEIIDFVNKQTGPVLMFVNAEDQGLSGDSVQSIKQYWDDTICPEDERYTYNDETEDYDENPDCPKINWQRFTIVDKGYGYFRAWMDHGIEPATIIATIRELYQQKKSDSRELQFPASNQRTPQQSLIMGAMQEMEDDPISVNWTSVSQLKRFNGAYIVGGARDQCLREVELLMSAFNVKYKRIDRLVYT
;
A
#
# COMPACT_ATOMS: atom_id res chain seq x y z
N MET A 1 -23.94 15.12 -11.07
CA MET A 1 -24.05 14.52 -9.71
C MET A 1 -22.89 15.07 -8.90
N LYS A 2 -23.16 15.73 -7.80
CA LYS A 2 -22.13 16.50 -7.06
C LYS A 2 -21.30 15.52 -6.21
N ALA A 3 -20.00 15.70 -6.15
CA ALA A 3 -19.04 14.87 -5.40
C ALA A 3 -19.43 14.58 -3.92
N LYS A 4 -20.35 15.35 -3.35
CA LYS A 4 -20.87 15.17 -1.99
C LYS A 4 -21.77 13.93 -1.80
N GLU A 5 -22.40 13.42 -2.85
CA GLU A 5 -23.29 12.25 -2.73
C GLU A 5 -22.56 10.90 -2.69
N PHE A 6 -21.32 10.86 -3.17
CA PHE A 6 -20.51 9.62 -3.18
C PHE A 6 -19.85 9.26 -1.84
N ILE A 7 -19.77 10.24 -0.93
CA ILE A 7 -19.02 10.07 0.35
C ILE A 7 -19.91 9.45 1.44
N THR A 8 -21.22 9.55 1.33
CA THR A 8 -22.14 9.08 2.39
C THR A 8 -22.60 7.63 2.25
N GLU A 9 -22.43 7.00 1.10
CA GLU A 9 -22.88 5.61 0.87
C GLU A 9 -21.85 4.53 1.31
N GLY A 10 -20.75 4.89 1.97
CA GLY A 10 -19.67 3.93 2.16
C GLY A 10 -18.75 4.13 3.34
N LEU A 11 -19.20 4.64 4.46
CA LEU A 11 -18.34 4.82 5.65
C LEU A 11 -17.68 3.51 6.15
N ASN A 12 -18.22 2.35 5.78
CA ASN A 12 -17.72 1.04 6.24
C ASN A 12 -17.04 0.22 5.13
N HIS A 13 -16.65 0.83 4.02
CA HIS A 13 -15.90 0.11 3.00
C HIS A 13 -14.48 -0.18 3.46
N PRO A 14 -13.96 -1.38 3.15
CA PRO A 14 -12.54 -1.65 3.34
C PRO A 14 -11.71 -0.71 2.46
N ILE A 15 -10.52 -0.35 2.94
CA ILE A 15 -9.60 0.54 2.24
C ILE A 15 -8.26 -0.19 2.06
N ILE A 16 -7.68 -0.04 0.89
CA ILE A 16 -6.29 -0.40 0.62
C ILE A 16 -5.52 0.90 0.41
N CYS A 17 -4.54 1.13 1.26
CA CYS A 17 -3.67 2.30 1.23
C CYS A 17 -2.27 1.85 0.80
N VAL A 18 -1.68 2.50 -0.19
CA VAL A 18 -0.38 2.12 -0.76
C VAL A 18 0.61 3.25 -0.59
N ASP A 19 1.71 3.00 0.11
CA ASP A 19 2.87 3.88 0.26
C ASP A 19 2.55 5.32 0.70
N VAL A 20 1.57 5.49 1.58
CA VAL A 20 1.30 6.78 2.22
C VAL A 20 2.13 6.87 3.48
N GLN A 21 3.42 7.19 3.32
CA GLN A 21 4.45 7.18 4.36
C GLN A 21 5.46 8.31 4.17
N PRO A 22 6.20 8.69 5.23
CA PRO A 22 7.11 9.85 5.22
C PRO A 22 8.12 9.84 4.07
N GLU A 23 8.71 8.67 3.77
CA GLU A 23 9.69 8.50 2.69
C GLU A 23 9.20 9.05 1.35
N TYR A 24 7.92 8.90 1.06
CA TYR A 24 7.32 9.33 -0.21
C TYR A 24 6.62 10.68 -0.15
N SER A 25 6.55 11.32 1.02
CA SER A 25 5.88 12.61 1.18
C SER A 25 6.57 13.74 0.40
N GLY A 26 7.89 13.64 0.18
CA GLY A 26 8.68 14.59 -0.59
C GLY A 26 8.75 14.31 -2.10
N MET A 27 8.26 13.16 -2.57
CA MET A 27 8.29 12.82 -4.00
C MET A 27 7.29 13.62 -4.83
N ASN A 28 6.32 14.23 -4.19
CA ASN A 28 5.40 15.19 -4.81
C ASN A 28 5.96 16.63 -4.75
N ASP A 29 7.23 16.81 -5.13
CA ASP A 29 7.90 18.10 -5.37
C ASP A 29 7.90 19.10 -4.21
N GLY A 30 7.92 18.63 -2.98
CA GLY A 30 8.07 19.49 -1.81
C GLY A 30 6.96 20.53 -1.65
N ASP A 31 5.82 20.34 -2.29
CA ASP A 31 4.88 21.39 -2.54
C ASP A 31 3.55 21.24 -1.78
N GLU A 32 2.93 22.39 -1.60
CA GLU A 32 1.61 22.67 -1.06
C GLU A 32 0.47 21.79 -1.65
N ASN A 33 0.80 20.90 -2.60
CA ASN A 33 -0.10 20.01 -3.32
C ASN A 33 0.05 18.52 -2.94
N SER A 34 0.73 18.19 -1.85
CA SER A 34 0.77 16.80 -1.40
C SER A 34 -0.65 16.28 -1.17
N VAL A 35 -1.01 15.21 -1.86
CA VAL A 35 -2.31 14.55 -1.70
C VAL A 35 -2.39 13.73 -0.38
N PHE A 36 -1.28 13.58 0.35
CA PHE A 36 -1.21 12.78 1.58
C PHE A 36 -2.17 13.26 2.66
N PRO A 37 -2.25 14.56 3.00
CA PRO A 37 -3.22 15.04 3.99
C PRO A 37 -4.67 14.68 3.60
N GLU A 38 -5.01 14.79 2.30
CA GLU A 38 -6.34 14.41 1.81
C GLU A 38 -6.60 12.90 1.91
N ILE A 39 -5.58 12.07 1.65
CA ILE A 39 -5.68 10.61 1.80
C ILE A 39 -5.89 10.25 3.26
N ILE A 40 -5.07 10.81 4.14
CA ILE A 40 -5.11 10.53 5.59
C ILE A 40 -6.46 10.97 6.17
N ASP A 41 -6.93 12.17 5.83
CA ASP A 41 -8.24 12.67 6.25
C ASP A 41 -9.38 11.78 5.70
N PHE A 42 -9.32 11.39 4.43
CA PHE A 42 -10.29 10.48 3.84
C PHE A 42 -10.33 9.14 4.58
N VAL A 43 -9.17 8.53 4.81
CA VAL A 43 -9.06 7.24 5.50
C VAL A 43 -9.54 7.35 6.93
N ASN A 44 -9.21 8.45 7.64
CA ASN A 44 -9.63 8.65 9.03
C ASN A 44 -11.16 8.82 9.18
N LYS A 45 -11.82 9.42 8.20
CA LYS A 45 -13.29 9.58 8.17
C LYS A 45 -14.05 8.28 7.88
N GLN A 46 -13.38 7.25 7.38
CA GLN A 46 -14.00 5.94 7.16
C GLN A 46 -13.96 5.10 8.44
N THR A 47 -14.85 4.10 8.52
CA THR A 47 -14.94 3.17 9.66
C THR A 47 -14.53 1.74 9.31
N GLY A 48 -14.39 1.43 8.03
CA GLY A 48 -14.01 0.12 7.54
C GLY A 48 -12.55 -0.25 7.86
N PRO A 49 -12.19 -1.53 7.73
CA PRO A 49 -10.82 -2.00 7.93
C PRO A 49 -9.89 -1.40 6.86
N VAL A 50 -8.64 -1.15 7.25
CA VAL A 50 -7.60 -0.59 6.38
C VAL A 50 -6.47 -1.62 6.23
N LEU A 51 -6.11 -1.94 5.00
CA LEU A 51 -4.88 -2.63 4.66
C LEU A 51 -3.90 -1.59 4.10
N MET A 52 -2.83 -1.37 4.83
CA MET A 52 -1.79 -0.43 4.43
C MET A 52 -0.57 -1.20 3.96
N PHE A 53 -0.26 -1.08 2.69
CA PHE A 53 0.99 -1.52 2.11
C PHE A 53 2.03 -0.43 2.29
N VAL A 54 3.16 -0.79 2.84
CA VAL A 54 4.28 0.13 3.12
C VAL A 54 5.58 -0.47 2.62
N ASN A 55 6.55 0.38 2.39
CA ASN A 55 7.94 0.01 2.28
C ASN A 55 8.54 0.17 3.69
N ALA A 56 8.65 -0.93 4.42
CA ALA A 56 9.15 -0.91 5.78
C ALA A 56 10.69 -0.99 5.80
N GLU A 57 11.30 -0.33 6.79
CA GLU A 57 12.71 -0.50 7.08
C GLU A 57 12.97 -1.97 7.45
N ASP A 58 13.59 -2.75 6.55
CA ASP A 58 14.01 -4.12 6.80
C ASP A 58 15.52 -4.25 6.59
N GLN A 59 16.23 -4.64 7.64
CA GLN A 59 17.62 -5.11 7.63
C GLN A 59 18.64 -4.22 6.90
N GLY A 60 18.49 -2.89 7.00
CA GLY A 60 19.46 -1.93 6.46
C GLY A 60 19.13 -1.38 5.08
N LEU A 61 17.94 -1.62 4.60
CA LEU A 61 17.36 -0.96 3.43
C LEU A 61 16.63 0.32 3.84
N SER A 62 16.56 1.29 2.94
CA SER A 62 15.80 2.51 3.15
C SER A 62 14.31 2.21 3.27
N GLY A 63 13.67 2.77 4.27
CA GLY A 63 12.25 2.61 4.50
C GLY A 63 11.84 3.25 5.82
N ASP A 64 10.54 3.35 6.04
CA ASP A 64 10.00 3.92 7.27
C ASP A 64 9.67 2.83 8.29
N SER A 65 10.01 3.06 9.56
CA SER A 65 9.49 2.21 10.63
C SER A 65 7.97 2.34 10.74
N VAL A 66 7.29 1.29 11.17
CA VAL A 66 5.84 1.35 11.43
C VAL A 66 5.49 2.47 12.41
N GLN A 67 6.40 2.77 13.34
CA GLN A 67 6.20 3.84 14.31
C GLN A 67 6.31 5.21 13.65
N SER A 68 7.28 5.46 12.77
CA SER A 68 7.42 6.72 12.04
C SER A 68 6.24 6.96 11.10
N ILE A 69 5.72 5.92 10.47
CA ILE A 69 4.52 6.00 9.63
C ILE A 69 3.30 6.43 10.47
N LYS A 70 3.10 5.80 11.62
CA LYS A 70 2.00 6.16 12.52
C LYS A 70 2.13 7.58 13.03
N GLN A 71 3.33 7.96 13.45
CA GLN A 71 3.60 9.32 13.93
C GLN A 71 3.29 10.35 12.84
N TYR A 72 3.74 10.10 11.60
CA TYR A 72 3.47 10.99 10.48
C TYR A 72 1.97 11.17 10.22
N TRP A 73 1.19 10.09 10.30
CA TRP A 73 -0.26 10.15 10.12
C TRP A 73 -0.94 10.91 11.27
N ASP A 74 -0.53 10.64 12.51
CA ASP A 74 -1.06 11.32 13.69
C ASP A 74 -0.71 12.82 13.65
N ASP A 75 0.51 13.19 13.22
CA ASP A 75 0.94 14.58 13.06
C ASP A 75 0.20 15.31 11.93
N THR A 76 -0.13 14.58 10.86
CA THR A 76 -0.88 15.15 9.74
C THR A 76 -2.34 15.44 10.12
N ILE A 77 -2.97 14.60 10.92
CA ILE A 77 -4.36 14.77 11.37
C ILE A 77 -4.46 15.82 12.47
N CYS A 78 -3.47 15.85 13.34
CA CYS A 78 -3.41 16.75 14.49
C CYS A 78 -1.95 17.12 14.73
N PRO A 79 -1.51 18.30 14.26
CA PRO A 79 -0.18 18.82 14.51
C PRO A 79 0.17 18.84 15.99
N GLU A 80 1.45 18.69 16.32
CA GLU A 80 1.92 18.56 17.70
C GLU A 80 1.55 19.78 18.54
N ASP A 81 1.57 20.97 17.96
CA ASP A 81 1.20 22.23 18.60
C ASP A 81 -0.31 22.36 18.86
N GLU A 82 -1.15 21.56 18.21
CA GLU A 82 -2.59 21.51 18.42
C GLU A 82 -3.04 20.40 19.38
N ARG A 83 -2.15 19.45 19.72
CA ARG A 83 -2.48 18.28 20.57
C ARG A 83 -2.73 18.61 22.01
N TYR A 84 -2.16 19.71 22.47
CA TYR A 84 -2.22 20.09 23.86
C TYR A 84 -2.73 21.53 24.00
N THR A 85 -3.61 21.74 24.98
CA THR A 85 -4.08 23.06 25.38
C THR A 85 -3.58 23.37 26.76
N TYR A 86 -3.08 24.59 26.98
CA TYR A 86 -2.66 25.02 28.29
C TYR A 86 -3.89 25.18 29.20
N ASN A 87 -3.83 24.58 30.38
CA ASN A 87 -4.86 24.66 31.39
C ASN A 87 -4.43 25.60 32.53
N ASP A 88 -5.05 26.78 32.59
CA ASP A 88 -4.73 27.80 33.59
C ASP A 88 -5.01 27.35 35.02
N GLU A 89 -5.91 26.37 35.25
CA GLU A 89 -6.25 25.90 36.58
C GLU A 89 -5.20 24.94 37.16
N THR A 90 -4.59 24.13 36.30
CA THR A 90 -3.57 23.13 36.69
C THR A 90 -2.16 23.62 36.46
N GLU A 91 -1.98 24.72 35.73
CA GLU A 91 -0.69 25.23 35.24
C GLU A 91 0.09 24.18 34.42
N ASP A 92 -0.63 23.31 33.68
CA ASP A 92 -0.06 22.24 32.89
C ASP A 92 -0.77 22.17 31.53
N TYR A 93 -0.30 21.29 30.64
CA TYR A 93 -0.88 21.05 29.33
C TYR A 93 -1.77 19.82 29.35
N ASP A 94 -3.05 19.99 29.03
CA ASP A 94 -4.01 18.89 28.85
C ASP A 94 -4.09 18.50 27.39
N GLU A 95 -4.35 17.21 27.12
CA GLU A 95 -4.67 16.77 25.75
C GLU A 95 -5.90 17.51 25.22
N ASN A 96 -5.78 18.04 24.01
CA ASN A 96 -6.89 18.70 23.34
C ASN A 96 -7.95 17.66 22.91
N PRO A 97 -9.14 17.66 23.51
CA PRO A 97 -10.19 16.69 23.22
C PRO A 97 -10.76 16.81 21.79
N ASP A 98 -10.59 17.97 21.16
CA ASP A 98 -11.08 18.23 19.81
C ASP A 98 -10.09 17.77 18.73
N CYS A 99 -8.89 17.34 19.13
CA CYS A 99 -7.87 16.84 18.24
C CYS A 99 -8.25 15.45 17.69
N PRO A 100 -8.43 15.30 16.38
CA PRO A 100 -8.78 14.00 15.79
C PRO A 100 -7.72 12.95 16.11
N LYS A 101 -8.16 11.72 16.38
CA LYS A 101 -7.25 10.58 16.63
C LYS A 101 -7.48 9.49 15.59
N ILE A 102 -6.40 8.87 15.12
CA ILE A 102 -6.49 7.73 14.21
C ILE A 102 -6.78 6.47 15.01
N ASN A 103 -7.82 5.76 14.61
CA ASN A 103 -8.12 4.45 15.16
C ASN A 103 -7.23 3.37 14.53
N TRP A 104 -6.02 3.20 15.03
CA TRP A 104 -5.04 2.24 14.54
C TRP A 104 -5.47 0.77 14.66
N GLN A 105 -6.47 0.45 15.49
CA GLN A 105 -6.95 -0.92 15.66
C GLN A 105 -7.59 -1.50 14.39
N ARG A 106 -8.06 -0.66 13.49
CA ARG A 106 -8.62 -1.10 12.19
C ARG A 106 -7.59 -1.28 11.10
N PHE A 107 -6.31 -0.92 11.34
CA PHE A 107 -5.24 -1.00 10.36
C PHE A 107 -4.51 -2.35 10.45
N THR A 108 -4.30 -2.94 9.30
CA THR A 108 -3.33 -4.01 9.08
C THR A 108 -2.21 -3.42 8.23
N ILE A 109 -1.07 -3.15 8.85
CA ILE A 109 0.11 -2.62 8.16
C ILE A 109 0.95 -3.81 7.72
N VAL A 110 1.31 -3.85 6.44
CA VAL A 110 2.07 -4.94 5.85
C VAL A 110 3.19 -4.37 4.99
N ASP A 111 4.38 -4.91 5.18
CA ASP A 111 5.47 -4.69 4.25
C ASP A 111 5.11 -5.36 2.92
N LYS A 112 5.13 -4.58 1.83
CA LYS A 112 4.88 -5.12 0.49
C LYS A 112 6.09 -5.81 -0.11
N GLY A 113 7.27 -5.59 0.47
CA GLY A 113 8.55 -5.92 -0.16
C GLY A 113 8.84 -5.02 -1.38
N TYR A 114 9.91 -5.30 -2.08
CA TYR A 114 10.24 -4.56 -3.30
C TYR A 114 9.27 -4.87 -4.44
N GLY A 115 8.97 -3.83 -5.21
CA GLY A 115 8.02 -3.85 -6.29
C GLY A 115 8.59 -4.39 -7.60
N TYR A 116 8.30 -5.62 -7.93
CA TYR A 116 8.90 -6.30 -9.09
C TYR A 116 7.96 -6.54 -10.24
N PHE A 117 6.66 -6.58 -10.00
CA PHE A 117 5.71 -6.85 -11.08
C PHE A 117 5.66 -5.74 -12.11
N ARG A 118 5.95 -4.50 -11.67
CA ARG A 118 6.13 -3.37 -12.57
C ARG A 118 7.32 -3.57 -13.51
N ALA A 119 8.47 -3.99 -12.98
CA ALA A 119 9.65 -4.22 -13.77
C ALA A 119 9.39 -5.20 -14.91
N TRP A 120 8.59 -6.24 -14.66
CA TRP A 120 8.16 -7.15 -15.74
C TRP A 120 7.35 -6.44 -16.82
N MET A 121 6.50 -5.47 -16.45
CA MET A 121 5.77 -4.65 -17.44
C MET A 121 6.71 -3.74 -18.21
N ASP A 122 7.69 -3.15 -17.55
CA ASP A 122 8.71 -2.28 -18.15
C ASP A 122 9.56 -3.06 -19.19
N HIS A 123 9.74 -4.37 -18.98
CA HIS A 123 10.31 -5.32 -19.96
C HIS A 123 9.32 -5.85 -20.99
N GLY A 124 8.15 -5.23 -21.11
CA GLY A 124 7.15 -5.58 -22.15
C GLY A 124 6.34 -6.83 -21.87
N ILE A 125 6.35 -7.37 -20.63
CA ILE A 125 5.51 -8.51 -20.29
C ILE A 125 4.07 -8.04 -20.09
N GLU A 126 3.16 -8.63 -20.83
CA GLU A 126 1.74 -8.28 -20.77
C GLU A 126 1.13 -8.54 -19.38
N PRO A 127 0.30 -7.63 -18.87
CA PRO A 127 -0.35 -7.76 -17.54
C PRO A 127 -1.07 -9.11 -17.35
N ALA A 128 -1.69 -9.64 -18.39
CA ALA A 128 -2.37 -10.95 -18.33
C ALA A 128 -1.39 -12.09 -18.03
N THR A 129 -0.19 -12.04 -18.60
CA THR A 129 0.88 -13.02 -18.35
C THR A 129 1.39 -12.91 -16.92
N ILE A 130 1.62 -11.68 -16.43
CA ILE A 130 2.03 -11.43 -15.05
C ILE A 130 0.99 -11.99 -14.08
N ILE A 131 -0.28 -11.67 -14.27
CA ILE A 131 -1.39 -12.14 -13.43
C ILE A 131 -1.46 -13.68 -13.41
N ALA A 132 -1.33 -14.33 -14.55
CA ALA A 132 -1.32 -15.80 -14.65
C ALA A 132 -0.15 -16.39 -13.86
N THR A 133 1.04 -15.83 -14.02
CA THR A 133 2.24 -16.28 -13.34
C THR A 133 2.15 -16.08 -11.82
N ILE A 134 1.65 -14.95 -11.35
CA ILE A 134 1.41 -14.72 -9.91
C ILE A 134 0.50 -15.81 -9.33
N ARG A 135 -0.58 -16.17 -10.03
CA ARG A 135 -1.50 -17.25 -9.60
C ARG A 135 -0.81 -18.60 -9.50
N GLU A 136 -0.02 -18.95 -10.50
CA GLU A 136 0.72 -20.21 -10.53
C GLU A 136 1.73 -20.29 -9.40
N LEU A 137 2.54 -19.25 -9.20
CA LEU A 137 3.53 -19.17 -8.14
C LEU A 137 2.89 -19.18 -6.75
N TYR A 138 1.75 -18.51 -6.60
CA TYR A 138 1.01 -18.56 -5.33
C TYR A 138 0.50 -19.97 -5.00
N GLN A 139 0.10 -20.75 -6.00
CA GLN A 139 -0.32 -22.15 -5.81
C GLN A 139 0.86 -23.07 -5.46
N GLN A 140 2.03 -22.77 -6.00
CA GLN A 140 3.25 -23.57 -5.83
C GLN A 140 4.07 -23.18 -4.60
N LYS A 141 3.76 -22.05 -3.96
CA LYS A 141 4.52 -21.52 -2.82
C LYS A 141 4.65 -22.55 -1.69
N LYS A 142 5.85 -22.70 -1.17
CA LYS A 142 6.09 -23.32 0.13
C LYS A 142 5.68 -22.34 1.22
N SER A 143 5.10 -22.83 2.30
CA SER A 143 4.39 -22.04 3.32
C SER A 143 5.18 -20.84 3.89
N ASP A 144 6.50 -20.86 3.86
CA ASP A 144 7.35 -19.88 4.54
C ASP A 144 8.32 -19.14 3.61
N SER A 145 8.22 -19.31 2.30
CA SER A 145 9.12 -18.63 1.36
C SER A 145 8.56 -17.28 0.96
N ARG A 146 9.33 -16.22 1.18
CA ARG A 146 9.08 -14.88 0.63
C ARG A 146 9.57 -14.77 -0.81
N GLU A 147 10.49 -15.63 -1.24
CA GLU A 147 11.04 -15.61 -2.58
C GLU A 147 10.08 -16.21 -3.61
N LEU A 148 10.02 -15.60 -4.79
CA LEU A 148 9.40 -16.18 -5.96
C LEU A 148 10.24 -17.37 -6.42
N GLN A 149 9.80 -18.58 -6.11
CA GLN A 149 10.46 -19.80 -6.54
C GLN A 149 9.89 -20.26 -7.87
N PHE A 150 10.65 -20.05 -8.94
CA PHE A 150 10.31 -20.65 -10.22
C PHE A 150 10.73 -22.12 -10.22
N PRO A 151 9.94 -23.00 -10.86
CA PRO A 151 10.32 -24.38 -11.08
C PRO A 151 11.65 -24.50 -11.86
N ALA A 152 12.27 -25.67 -11.81
CA ALA A 152 13.42 -25.96 -12.66
C ALA A 152 13.08 -25.73 -14.14
N SER A 153 14.06 -25.36 -14.96
CA SER A 153 13.85 -24.93 -16.35
C SER A 153 13.01 -25.90 -17.19
N ASN A 154 13.14 -27.19 -16.97
CA ASN A 154 12.39 -28.24 -17.65
C ASN A 154 10.95 -28.43 -17.11
N GLN A 155 10.58 -27.71 -16.09
CA GLN A 155 9.24 -27.76 -15.44
C GLN A 155 8.49 -26.43 -15.56
N ARG A 156 9.10 -25.40 -16.19
CA ARG A 156 8.50 -24.09 -16.33
C ARG A 156 7.46 -24.05 -17.44
N THR A 157 6.39 -23.32 -17.20
CA THR A 157 5.48 -22.94 -18.29
C THR A 157 6.16 -21.96 -19.25
N PRO A 158 5.66 -21.79 -20.48
CA PRO A 158 6.17 -20.77 -21.38
C PRO A 158 6.17 -19.36 -20.78
N GLN A 159 5.13 -19.01 -20.00
CA GLN A 159 5.02 -17.73 -19.31
C GLN A 159 6.10 -17.58 -18.24
N GLN A 160 6.32 -18.59 -17.42
CA GLN A 160 7.38 -18.59 -16.42
C GLN A 160 8.76 -18.46 -17.05
N SER A 161 8.98 -19.12 -18.19
CA SER A 161 10.24 -19.01 -18.93
C SER A 161 10.47 -17.60 -19.48
N LEU A 162 9.42 -16.95 -19.98
CA LEU A 162 9.47 -15.57 -20.48
C LEU A 162 9.85 -14.60 -19.36
N ILE A 163 9.19 -14.71 -18.19
CA ILE A 163 9.48 -13.86 -17.04
C ILE A 163 10.90 -14.08 -16.51
N MET A 164 11.35 -15.35 -16.44
CA MET A 164 12.72 -15.65 -16.02
C MET A 164 13.77 -15.09 -16.99
N GLY A 165 13.47 -15.05 -18.28
CA GLY A 165 14.33 -14.39 -19.27
C GLY A 165 14.45 -12.90 -19.00
N ALA A 166 13.32 -12.21 -18.79
CA ALA A 166 13.30 -10.79 -18.45
C ALA A 166 14.07 -10.51 -17.14
N MET A 167 13.89 -11.34 -16.11
CA MET A 167 14.62 -11.18 -14.84
C MET A 167 16.14 -11.34 -14.99
N GLN A 168 16.60 -12.27 -15.84
CA GLN A 168 18.02 -12.44 -16.11
C GLN A 168 18.65 -11.24 -16.81
N GLU A 169 17.87 -10.55 -17.64
CA GLU A 169 18.30 -9.30 -18.31
C GLU A 169 18.37 -8.11 -17.34
N MET A 170 17.61 -8.16 -16.25
CA MET A 170 17.56 -7.08 -15.26
C MET A 170 18.73 -7.09 -14.27
N GLU A 171 19.55 -8.14 -14.23
CA GLU A 171 20.66 -8.34 -13.25
C GLU A 171 20.22 -8.18 -11.78
N ASP A 172 18.94 -8.33 -11.50
CA ASP A 172 18.38 -8.03 -10.18
C ASP A 172 18.34 -9.25 -9.26
N ASP A 173 18.34 -8.95 -7.95
CA ASP A 173 18.16 -9.91 -6.87
C ASP A 173 16.86 -10.71 -7.00
N PRO A 174 16.79 -11.91 -6.45
CA PRO A 174 15.59 -12.74 -6.54
C PRO A 174 14.38 -12.02 -5.96
N ILE A 175 13.33 -11.94 -6.77
CA ILE A 175 12.07 -11.28 -6.42
C ILE A 175 11.49 -11.92 -5.16
N SER A 176 11.32 -11.12 -4.12
CA SER A 176 10.60 -11.55 -2.94
C SER A 176 9.16 -11.05 -2.96
N VAL A 177 8.22 -11.93 -2.65
CA VAL A 177 6.81 -11.56 -2.48
C VAL A 177 6.38 -11.92 -1.07
N ASN A 178 5.89 -10.96 -0.35
CA ASN A 178 5.29 -11.23 0.95
C ASN A 178 3.92 -11.89 0.76
N TRP A 179 3.91 -13.23 0.61
CA TRP A 179 2.68 -13.99 0.40
C TRP A 179 1.68 -13.88 1.55
N THR A 180 2.15 -13.55 2.75
CA THR A 180 1.25 -13.28 3.90
C THR A 180 0.47 -12.01 3.64
N SER A 181 1.14 -10.95 3.19
CA SER A 181 0.49 -9.68 2.81
C SER A 181 -0.48 -9.89 1.66
N VAL A 182 -0.07 -10.64 0.63
CA VAL A 182 -0.93 -11.00 -0.51
C VAL A 182 -2.19 -11.74 -0.05
N SER A 183 -2.08 -12.64 0.91
CA SER A 183 -3.25 -13.40 1.40
C SER A 183 -4.26 -12.52 2.14
N GLN A 184 -3.84 -11.41 2.73
CA GLN A 184 -4.75 -10.43 3.35
C GLN A 184 -5.65 -9.74 2.31
N LEU A 185 -5.15 -9.49 1.10
CA LEU A 185 -5.93 -8.81 0.04
C LEU A 185 -7.32 -9.42 -0.18
N LYS A 186 -7.44 -10.74 -0.07
CA LYS A 186 -8.74 -11.43 -0.27
C LYS A 186 -9.84 -10.96 0.67
N ARG A 187 -9.47 -10.45 1.85
CA ARG A 187 -10.41 -9.93 2.85
C ARG A 187 -10.92 -8.53 2.50
N PHE A 188 -10.26 -7.87 1.55
CA PHE A 188 -10.54 -6.50 1.15
C PHE A 188 -11.28 -6.42 -0.20
N ASN A 189 -12.07 -7.44 -0.51
CA ASN A 189 -12.89 -7.43 -1.72
C ASN A 189 -13.92 -6.30 -1.67
N GLY A 190 -13.96 -5.48 -2.73
CA GLY A 190 -14.80 -4.29 -2.81
C GLY A 190 -14.17 -3.05 -2.17
N ALA A 191 -12.87 -3.07 -1.86
CA ALA A 191 -12.18 -1.96 -1.22
C ALA A 191 -12.07 -0.73 -2.11
N TYR A 192 -11.95 0.44 -1.47
CA TYR A 192 -11.34 1.60 -2.10
C TYR A 192 -9.83 1.45 -2.08
N ILE A 193 -9.15 1.87 -3.16
CA ILE A 193 -7.69 1.90 -3.23
C ILE A 193 -7.23 3.35 -3.40
N VAL A 194 -6.27 3.76 -2.58
CA VAL A 194 -5.69 5.10 -2.51
C VAL A 194 -4.17 5.03 -2.34
N GLY A 195 -3.47 6.13 -2.54
CA GLY A 195 -2.00 6.20 -2.40
C GLY A 195 -1.30 6.15 -3.75
N GLY A 196 -0.10 5.62 -3.80
CA GLY A 196 0.65 5.64 -5.08
C GLY A 196 1.97 4.84 -5.04
N ALA A 197 2.93 5.11 -5.92
CA ALA A 197 2.69 5.93 -7.11
C ALA A 197 1.84 5.18 -8.14
N ARG A 198 1.05 5.94 -8.91
CA ARG A 198 0.02 5.42 -9.85
C ARG A 198 0.50 4.27 -10.74
N ASP A 199 1.59 4.52 -11.45
CA ASP A 199 2.12 3.59 -12.42
C ASP A 199 3.22 2.69 -11.85
N GLN A 200 3.42 2.74 -10.54
CA GLN A 200 4.43 1.98 -9.81
C GLN A 200 3.78 1.05 -8.77
N CYS A 201 3.97 1.36 -7.51
CA CYS A 201 3.55 0.54 -6.38
C CYS A 201 2.04 0.29 -6.35
N LEU A 202 1.23 1.30 -6.67
CA LEU A 202 -0.21 1.14 -6.79
C LEU A 202 -0.55 0.12 -7.89
N ARG A 203 0.14 0.22 -9.04
CA ARG A 203 -0.07 -0.70 -10.16
C ARG A 203 0.26 -2.15 -9.80
N GLU A 204 1.27 -2.38 -8.98
CA GLU A 204 1.61 -3.71 -8.49
C GLU A 204 0.52 -4.30 -7.60
N VAL A 205 -0.02 -3.50 -6.69
CA VAL A 205 -1.15 -3.93 -5.85
C VAL A 205 -2.38 -4.23 -6.71
N GLU A 206 -2.65 -3.44 -7.75
CA GLU A 206 -3.73 -3.70 -8.71
C GLU A 206 -3.54 -5.03 -9.47
N LEU A 207 -2.31 -5.37 -9.86
CA LEU A 207 -1.99 -6.67 -10.48
C LEU A 207 -2.25 -7.83 -9.52
N LEU A 208 -1.82 -7.69 -8.25
CA LEU A 208 -2.11 -8.66 -7.21
C LEU A 208 -3.61 -8.83 -6.99
N MET A 209 -4.37 -7.73 -6.87
CA MET A 209 -5.82 -7.79 -6.74
C MET A 209 -6.48 -8.49 -7.92
N SER A 210 -6.02 -8.21 -9.13
CA SER A 210 -6.48 -8.86 -10.35
C SER A 210 -6.13 -10.35 -10.37
N ALA A 211 -4.94 -10.73 -9.89
CA ALA A 211 -4.53 -12.12 -9.78
C ALA A 211 -5.43 -12.92 -8.83
N PHE A 212 -5.95 -12.30 -7.79
CA PHE A 212 -6.82 -12.96 -6.79
C PHE A 212 -8.31 -12.67 -6.97
N ASN A 213 -8.71 -12.03 -8.08
CA ASN A 213 -10.08 -11.63 -8.37
C ASN A 213 -10.69 -10.75 -7.26
N VAL A 214 -9.87 -9.93 -6.62
CA VAL A 214 -10.31 -8.96 -5.62
C VAL A 214 -10.84 -7.73 -6.35
N LYS A 215 -12.11 -7.40 -6.15
CA LYS A 215 -12.71 -6.20 -6.72
C LYS A 215 -12.28 -4.98 -5.92
N TYR A 216 -12.07 -3.88 -6.60
CA TYR A 216 -11.71 -2.61 -5.97
C TYR A 216 -12.24 -1.43 -6.79
N LYS A 217 -12.23 -0.26 -6.17
CA LYS A 217 -12.51 1.02 -6.83
C LYS A 217 -11.39 2.00 -6.47
N ARG A 218 -10.63 2.42 -7.48
CA ARG A 218 -9.61 3.44 -7.31
C ARG A 218 -10.27 4.81 -7.14
N ILE A 219 -9.78 5.59 -6.18
CA ILE A 219 -10.18 6.99 -5.98
C ILE A 219 -9.11 7.87 -6.60
N ASP A 220 -9.24 8.16 -7.89
CA ASP A 220 -8.19 8.79 -8.71
C ASP A 220 -7.66 10.11 -8.14
N ARG A 221 -8.48 10.91 -7.46
CA ARG A 221 -8.05 12.15 -6.79
C ARG A 221 -7.17 11.93 -5.56
N LEU A 222 -7.17 10.72 -5.01
CA LEU A 222 -6.36 10.28 -3.87
C LEU A 222 -5.23 9.34 -4.31
N VAL A 223 -4.77 9.48 -5.54
CA VAL A 223 -3.67 8.72 -6.12
C VAL A 223 -2.62 9.70 -6.61
N TYR A 224 -1.41 9.58 -6.06
CA TYR A 224 -0.26 10.38 -6.52
C TYR A 224 0.52 9.66 -7.63
N THR A 225 1.31 10.43 -8.38
CA THR A 225 2.11 9.95 -9.54
C THR A 225 3.60 9.87 -9.20
#